data_078a5b774b3c81f03b66115949b6b60f
#
_entry.id   078a5b774b3c81f03b66115949b6b60f
#
_cell.length_a   1.000
_cell.length_b   1.000
_cell.length_c   1.000
_cell.angle_alpha   90.00
_cell.angle_beta   90.00
_cell.angle_gamma   90.00
#
_symmetry.space_group_name_H-M   'P 1'
#
loop_
_entity.id
_entity.type
_entity.pdbx_description
1 polymer ?
#
loop_
_entity_poly.entity_id
_entity_poly.type
_entity_poly.pdbx_seq_one_letter_code
_entity_poly.pdbx_strand_id
1 'polypeptide(L)'
;MKILVIYYNWELNPRKTIIENIKSFEKYLSCPVYYLNIAWGIPIWIENLKFDVVIYHYTFLGLKWVDGEKKLFNPSIDRLAKIQGVKIAMPQDEYVFSNLLCSFFKRHKIDILCTCFFSEDYE
;
A
#
# COMPACT_ATOMS: atom_id res chain seq x y z
N MET A 1 -9.27 -8.71 15.07
CA MET A 1 -9.00 -7.93 13.83
C MET A 1 -7.64 -8.32 13.29
N LYS A 2 -7.54 -8.56 12.01
CA LYS A 2 -6.28 -8.84 11.30
C LYS A 2 -6.00 -7.72 10.31
N ILE A 3 -4.77 -7.19 10.35
CA ILE A 3 -4.34 -6.10 9.47
C ILE A 3 -3.17 -6.59 8.61
N LEU A 4 -3.24 -6.34 7.31
CA LEU A 4 -2.14 -6.58 6.39
C LEU A 4 -1.55 -5.24 5.95
N VAL A 5 -0.24 -5.09 6.10
CA VAL A 5 0.50 -3.93 5.58
C VAL A 5 1.28 -4.37 4.35
N ILE A 6 0.97 -3.79 3.20
CA ILE A 6 1.69 -4.05 1.95
C ILE A 6 2.68 -2.91 1.75
N TYR A 7 3.96 -3.27 1.67
CA TYR A 7 5.03 -2.29 1.53
C TYR A 7 6.07 -2.75 0.52
N TYR A 8 6.98 -1.86 0.19
CA TYR A 8 8.08 -2.14 -0.74
C TYR A 8 9.40 -1.71 -0.10
N ASN A 9 10.31 -2.66 0.10
CA ASN A 9 11.65 -2.38 0.57
C ASN A 9 12.63 -3.45 0.04
N TRP A 10 13.49 -3.04 -0.88
CA TRP A 10 14.52 -3.92 -1.44
C TRP A 10 15.89 -3.71 -0.81
N GLU A 11 16.06 -2.65 -0.01
CA GLU A 11 17.33 -2.30 0.60
C GLU A 11 17.62 -3.17 1.83
N LEU A 12 18.89 -3.59 1.96
CA LEU A 12 19.33 -4.35 3.15
C LEU A 12 19.36 -3.46 4.39
N ASN A 13 19.74 -2.19 4.22
CA ASN A 13 19.81 -1.21 5.31
C ASN A 13 18.96 0.02 4.97
N PRO A 14 17.63 -0.09 5.08
CA PRO A 14 16.75 1.03 4.81
C PRO A 14 16.89 2.12 5.88
N ARG A 15 16.42 3.33 5.57
CA ARG A 15 16.42 4.43 6.53
C ARG A 15 15.64 4.02 7.78
N LYS A 16 16.18 4.38 8.94
CA LYS A 16 15.54 4.07 10.23
C LYS A 16 14.09 4.57 10.30
N THR A 17 13.83 5.77 9.77
CA THR A 17 12.49 6.35 9.77
C THR A 17 11.49 5.51 8.99
N ILE A 18 11.91 4.91 7.89
CA ILE A 18 11.05 4.02 7.08
C ILE A 18 10.70 2.77 7.86
N ILE A 19 11.70 2.14 8.48
CA ILE A 19 11.48 0.93 9.30
C ILE A 19 10.56 1.23 10.46
N GLU A 20 10.79 2.33 11.17
CA GLU A 20 9.95 2.73 12.30
C GLU A 20 8.51 2.97 11.87
N ASN A 21 8.31 3.61 10.72
CA ASN A 21 6.96 3.86 10.20
C ASN A 21 6.25 2.54 9.87
N ILE A 22 6.92 1.63 9.18
CA ILE A 22 6.33 0.33 8.85
C ILE A 22 5.97 -0.45 10.12
N LYS A 23 6.87 -0.47 11.10
CA LYS A 23 6.65 -1.21 12.35
C LYS A 23 5.73 -0.50 13.34
N SER A 24 5.37 0.75 13.09
CA SER A 24 4.49 1.50 13.99
C SER A 24 3.13 0.84 14.13
N PHE A 25 2.65 0.16 13.10
CA PHE A 25 1.36 -0.52 13.15
C PHE A 25 1.33 -1.60 14.23
N GLU A 26 2.34 -2.45 14.29
CA GLU A 26 2.40 -3.49 15.33
C GLU A 26 2.71 -2.92 16.70
N LYS A 27 3.46 -1.81 16.76
CA LYS A 27 3.83 -1.17 18.02
C LYS A 27 2.66 -0.51 18.72
N TYR A 28 1.79 0.16 17.95
CA TYR A 28 0.73 1.01 18.52
C TYR A 28 -0.66 0.40 18.42
N LEU A 29 -0.84 -0.65 17.62
CA LEU A 29 -2.13 -1.34 17.50
C LEU A 29 -2.11 -2.61 18.34
N SER A 30 -3.24 -2.88 18.99
CA SER A 30 -3.37 -4.05 19.89
C SER A 30 -3.87 -5.31 19.15
N CYS A 31 -3.87 -5.31 17.82
CA CYS A 31 -4.33 -6.42 17.01
C CYS A 31 -3.19 -7.01 16.18
N PRO A 32 -3.34 -8.26 15.67
CA PRO A 32 -2.34 -8.88 14.82
C PRO A 32 -2.09 -8.08 13.54
N VAL A 33 -0.82 -7.80 13.24
CA VAL A 33 -0.39 -7.10 12.03
C VAL A 33 0.51 -8.03 11.24
N TYR A 34 0.18 -8.23 9.97
CA TYR A 34 0.94 -9.03 9.02
C TYR A 34 1.55 -8.13 7.98
N TYR A 35 2.70 -8.51 7.45
CA TYR A 35 3.44 -7.70 6.50
C TYR A 35 3.68 -8.46 5.20
N LEU A 36 3.52 -7.78 4.08
CA LEU A 36 3.86 -8.28 2.75
C LEU A 36 4.82 -7.30 2.08
N ASN A 37 6.07 -7.71 1.92
CA ASN A 37 7.06 -6.95 1.17
C ASN A 37 7.02 -7.41 -0.30
N ILE A 38 6.41 -6.59 -1.15
CA ILE A 38 6.25 -6.95 -2.57
C ILE A 38 7.56 -6.90 -3.37
N ALA A 39 8.64 -6.36 -2.78
CA ALA A 39 9.96 -6.40 -3.41
C ALA A 39 10.46 -7.84 -3.62
N TRP A 40 10.02 -8.77 -2.79
CA TRP A 40 10.40 -10.18 -2.85
C TRP A 40 9.38 -11.05 -3.59
N GLY A 41 8.42 -10.42 -4.25
CA GLY A 41 7.38 -11.11 -4.99
C GLY A 41 6.06 -11.22 -4.22
N ILE A 42 5.03 -11.67 -4.91
CA ILE A 42 3.69 -11.80 -4.35
C ILE A 42 3.33 -13.28 -4.35
N PRO A 43 3.08 -13.88 -3.17
CA PRO A 43 2.73 -15.30 -3.08
C PRO A 43 1.47 -15.61 -3.88
N ILE A 44 1.43 -16.78 -4.51
CA ILE A 44 0.27 -17.18 -5.33
C ILE A 44 -1.00 -17.37 -4.51
N TRP A 45 -0.86 -17.63 -3.19
CA TRP A 45 -1.98 -17.88 -2.29
C TRP A 45 -2.55 -16.62 -1.65
N ILE A 46 -1.94 -15.44 -1.90
CA ILE A 46 -2.33 -14.19 -1.22
C ILE A 46 -3.79 -13.82 -1.46
N GLU A 47 -4.32 -14.12 -2.64
CA GLU A 47 -5.70 -13.78 -3.02
C GLU A 47 -6.75 -14.51 -2.18
N ASN A 48 -6.36 -15.63 -1.57
CA ASN A 48 -7.27 -16.46 -0.78
C ASN A 48 -7.31 -16.08 0.70
N LEU A 49 -6.48 -15.12 1.11
CA LEU A 49 -6.45 -14.67 2.49
C LEU A 49 -7.51 -13.59 2.73
N LYS A 50 -7.98 -13.56 3.99
CA LYS A 50 -8.97 -12.57 4.43
C LYS A 50 -8.36 -11.75 5.56
N PHE A 51 -8.45 -10.43 5.40
CA PHE A 51 -8.05 -9.48 6.42
C PHE A 51 -9.22 -8.55 6.69
N ASP A 52 -9.22 -7.92 7.86
CA ASP A 52 -10.20 -6.88 8.15
C ASP A 52 -9.78 -5.57 7.52
N VAL A 53 -8.48 -5.30 7.51
CA VAL A 53 -7.91 -4.07 6.94
C VAL A 53 -6.66 -4.42 6.13
N VAL A 54 -6.55 -3.81 4.95
CA VAL A 54 -5.38 -3.93 4.08
C VAL A 54 -4.83 -2.53 3.86
N ILE A 55 -3.58 -2.30 4.27
CA ILE A 55 -2.94 -0.99 4.17
C ILE A 55 -1.94 -1.00 3.02
N TYR A 56 -2.12 -0.07 2.08
CA TYR A 56 -1.18 0.21 1.01
C TYR A 56 -0.24 1.31 1.51
N HIS A 57 0.94 0.88 1.96
CA HIS A 57 1.92 1.77 2.57
C HIS A 57 2.57 2.71 1.54
N TYR A 58 3.05 3.87 1.98
CA TYR A 58 3.63 4.85 1.07
C TYR A 58 4.87 4.33 0.33
N THR A 59 5.62 3.38 0.90
CA THR A 59 6.77 2.79 0.21
C THR A 59 6.34 2.01 -1.03
N PHE A 60 5.21 1.32 -0.96
CA PHE A 60 4.62 0.65 -2.12
C PHE A 60 4.13 1.69 -3.15
N LEU A 61 3.36 2.65 -2.69
CA LEU A 61 2.81 3.69 -3.57
C LEU A 61 3.90 4.58 -4.15
N GLY A 62 5.07 4.63 -3.51
CA GLY A 62 6.25 5.32 -4.00
C GLY A 62 6.84 4.74 -5.28
N LEU A 63 6.40 3.56 -5.71
CA LEU A 63 6.79 3.01 -7.01
C LEU A 63 6.36 3.90 -8.18
N LYS A 64 5.45 4.84 -7.94
CA LYS A 64 5.07 5.87 -8.92
C LYS A 64 6.26 6.66 -9.45
N TRP A 65 7.34 6.78 -8.65
CA TRP A 65 8.53 7.53 -9.02
C TRP A 65 9.43 6.79 -10.01
N VAL A 66 9.32 5.46 -10.09
CA VAL A 66 10.19 4.62 -10.92
C VAL A 66 9.31 3.78 -11.83
N ASP A 67 8.95 4.31 -12.98
CA ASP A 67 8.12 3.62 -13.98
C ASP A 67 6.80 3.12 -13.38
N GLY A 68 6.05 4.06 -12.78
CA GLY A 68 4.82 3.73 -12.04
C GLY A 68 3.77 3.00 -12.88
N GLU A 69 3.68 3.27 -14.18
CA GLU A 69 2.73 2.57 -15.05
C GLU A 69 2.99 1.07 -15.05
N LYS A 70 4.25 0.65 -15.19
CA LYS A 70 4.60 -0.77 -15.18
C LYS A 70 4.64 -1.35 -13.78
N LYS A 71 5.16 -0.58 -12.81
CA LYS A 71 5.36 -1.05 -11.45
C LYS A 71 4.06 -1.19 -10.67
N LEU A 72 3.10 -0.31 -10.90
CA LEU A 72 1.81 -0.33 -10.21
C LEU A 72 0.70 -1.02 -11.01
N PHE A 73 0.83 -1.07 -12.34
CA PHE A 73 -0.18 -1.65 -13.22
C PHE A 73 0.37 -2.87 -13.94
N ASN A 74 0.32 -4.02 -13.28
CA ASN A 74 0.73 -5.29 -13.87
C ASN A 74 -0.08 -6.43 -13.22
N PRO A 75 -0.12 -7.62 -13.85
CA PRO A 75 -0.95 -8.72 -13.35
C PRO A 75 -0.63 -9.16 -11.93
N SER A 76 0.63 -9.11 -11.52
CA SER A 76 1.01 -9.50 -10.15
C SER A 76 0.45 -8.53 -9.11
N ILE A 77 0.54 -7.23 -9.37
CA ILE A 77 0.00 -6.20 -8.49
C ILE A 77 -1.53 -6.24 -8.48
N ASP A 78 -2.15 -6.52 -9.62
CA ASP A 78 -3.61 -6.64 -9.71
C ASP A 78 -4.18 -7.70 -8.77
N ARG A 79 -3.42 -8.73 -8.48
CA ARG A 79 -3.83 -9.79 -7.55
C ARG A 79 -4.06 -9.25 -6.13
N LEU A 80 -3.38 -8.18 -5.74
CA LEU A 80 -3.57 -7.57 -4.43
C LEU A 80 -4.98 -7.00 -4.27
N ALA A 81 -5.60 -6.56 -5.37
CA ALA A 81 -6.97 -6.04 -5.35
C ALA A 81 -8.00 -7.09 -4.92
N LYS A 82 -7.67 -8.37 -5.06
CA LYS A 82 -8.56 -9.49 -4.72
C LYS A 82 -8.52 -9.86 -3.24
N ILE A 83 -7.57 -9.33 -2.48
CA ILE A 83 -7.49 -9.59 -1.03
C ILE A 83 -8.71 -8.94 -0.37
N GLN A 84 -9.42 -9.71 0.46
CA GLN A 84 -10.60 -9.20 1.16
C GLN A 84 -10.20 -8.35 2.36
N GLY A 85 -10.92 -7.27 2.57
CA GLY A 85 -10.71 -6.34 3.67
C GLY A 85 -10.95 -4.90 3.25
N VAL A 86 -11.10 -4.02 4.22
CA VAL A 86 -11.16 -2.56 3.98
C VAL A 86 -9.79 -2.10 3.54
N LYS A 87 -9.70 -1.46 2.38
CA LYS A 87 -8.43 -1.02 1.81
C LYS A 87 -8.18 0.44 2.11
N ILE A 88 -7.05 0.69 2.75
CA ILE A 88 -6.60 2.02 3.14
C ILE A 88 -5.29 2.31 2.39
N ALA A 89 -5.26 3.41 1.65
CA ALA A 89 -4.05 3.87 0.99
C ALA A 89 -3.45 5.04 1.77
N MET A 90 -2.15 5.01 1.97
CA MET A 90 -1.40 6.01 2.71
C MET A 90 -0.27 6.56 1.83
N PRO A 91 -0.59 7.37 0.80
CA PRO A 91 0.43 7.90 -0.10
C PRO A 91 1.26 9.01 0.53
N GLN A 92 2.46 9.20 0.00
CA GLN A 92 3.33 10.33 0.31
C GLN A 92 3.52 11.13 -0.98
N ASP A 93 3.62 12.46 -0.85
CA ASP A 93 3.79 13.35 -2.01
C ASP A 93 2.76 13.08 -3.11
N GLU A 94 1.52 12.95 -2.73
CA GLU A 94 0.42 12.52 -3.60
C GLU A 94 0.05 13.51 -4.69
N TYR A 95 0.52 14.77 -4.58
CA TYR A 95 0.36 15.77 -5.62
C TYR A 95 1.22 15.46 -6.86
N VAL A 96 2.23 14.60 -6.71
CA VAL A 96 3.07 14.17 -7.83
C VAL A 96 2.51 12.86 -8.38
N PHE A 97 2.34 12.80 -9.70
CA PHE A 97 1.71 11.66 -10.38
C PHE A 97 0.30 11.36 -9.85
N SER A 98 -0.45 12.40 -9.51
CA SER A 98 -1.77 12.24 -8.90
C SER A 98 -2.75 11.49 -9.81
N ASN A 99 -2.71 11.70 -11.13
CA ASN A 99 -3.59 10.99 -12.06
C ASN A 99 -3.30 9.49 -12.07
N LEU A 100 -2.01 9.11 -12.02
CA LEU A 100 -1.60 7.72 -11.95
C LEU A 100 -2.10 7.08 -10.67
N LEU A 101 -1.92 7.75 -9.53
CA LEU A 101 -2.40 7.26 -8.23
C LEU A 101 -3.92 7.14 -8.20
N CYS A 102 -4.65 8.13 -8.73
CA CYS A 102 -6.11 8.06 -8.76
C CYS A 102 -6.60 6.86 -9.57
N SER A 103 -5.99 6.61 -10.72
CA SER A 103 -6.31 5.43 -11.53
C SER A 103 -6.01 4.14 -10.77
N PHE A 104 -4.87 4.08 -10.08
CA PHE A 104 -4.49 2.94 -9.27
C PHE A 104 -5.48 2.69 -8.14
N PHE A 105 -5.88 3.75 -7.42
CA PHE A 105 -6.83 3.62 -6.32
C PHE A 105 -8.20 3.12 -6.78
N LYS A 106 -8.65 3.56 -7.95
CA LYS A 106 -9.88 3.06 -8.55
C LYS A 106 -9.78 1.60 -8.93
N ARG A 107 -8.66 1.21 -9.54
CA ARG A 107 -8.41 -0.18 -9.96
C ARG A 107 -8.38 -1.14 -8.77
N HIS A 108 -7.80 -0.71 -7.66
CA HIS A 108 -7.69 -1.52 -6.45
C HIS A 108 -8.87 -1.33 -5.49
N LYS A 109 -9.85 -0.50 -5.84
CA LYS A 109 -11.05 -0.25 -5.03
C LYS A 109 -10.70 0.17 -3.61
N ILE A 110 -9.82 1.18 -3.50
CA ILE A 110 -9.41 1.73 -2.21
C ILE A 110 -10.62 2.36 -1.53
N ASP A 111 -10.88 1.97 -0.29
CA ASP A 111 -12.02 2.45 0.50
C ASP A 111 -11.72 3.75 1.23
N ILE A 112 -10.51 3.88 1.76
CA ILE A 112 -10.10 5.04 2.56
C ILE A 112 -8.76 5.54 2.06
N LEU A 113 -8.68 6.84 1.82
CA LEU A 113 -7.45 7.51 1.42
C LEU A 113 -6.99 8.44 2.55
N CYS A 114 -5.82 8.15 3.12
CA CYS A 114 -5.18 9.03 4.09
C CYS A 114 -4.39 10.08 3.32
N THR A 115 -4.85 11.31 3.34
CA THR A 115 -4.29 12.39 2.55
C THR A 115 -3.93 13.59 3.41
N CYS A 116 -2.94 14.38 2.98
CA CYS A 116 -2.63 15.67 3.57
C CYS A 116 -3.39 16.83 2.90
N PHE A 117 -4.14 16.56 1.83
CA PHE A 117 -4.97 17.57 1.16
C PHE A 117 -6.37 17.62 1.76
N PHE A 118 -7.03 18.77 1.60
CA PHE A 118 -8.46 18.88 1.91
C PHE A 118 -9.28 18.21 0.82
N SER A 119 -10.53 17.84 1.14
CA SER A 119 -11.39 17.10 0.22
C SER A 119 -11.63 17.83 -1.11
N GLU A 120 -11.73 19.15 -1.09
CA GLU A 120 -11.91 19.96 -2.29
C GLU A 120 -10.72 19.92 -3.25
N ASP A 121 -9.54 19.55 -2.80
CA ASP A 121 -8.36 19.43 -3.66
C ASP A 121 -8.43 18.20 -4.58
N TYR A 122 -9.34 17.29 -4.33
CA TYR A 122 -9.54 16.06 -5.12
C TYR A 122 -10.76 16.12 -6.05
N GLU A 123 -11.48 17.21 -6.02
CA GLU A 123 -12.62 17.45 -6.90
C GLU A 123 -12.21 18.11 -8.26
#